data_859e9eeaf3391ae6c3dd2675e4f4a037
#
_entry.id   859e9eeaf3391ae6c3dd2675e4f4a037
#
_cell.length_a   1.000
_cell.length_b   1.000
_cell.length_c   1.000
_cell.angle_alpha   90.00
_cell.angle_beta   90.00
_cell.angle_gamma   90.00
#
_symmetry.space_group_name_H-M   'P 1'
#
loop_
_entity.id
_entity.type
_entity.pdbx_description
1 polymer ?
#
loop_
_entity_poly.entity_id
_entity_poly.type
_entity_poly.pdbx_seq_one_letter_code
_entity_poly.pdbx_strand_id
1 'polypeptide(L)'
;KTFDRMVEANNGRTGYHIHVSEGMNDVYDSLQNYGRRPVQRLHDHGILGDKTILGHCIHVNPAEIELIQNTHTMVVNNPESNMSNAVGVCPVLPLSKAGILLGLGTDAWTNDMIESLKAALCVQRLNACLPNVAWCEVTGMLFKNNAKIGAKYFPDELGVLKAGAAADIIVMDYKPFTPFSDENIDGHILFGMTGKLC
;
A
#
# COMPACT_ATOMS: atom_id res chain seq x y z
N LYS A 1 13.56 17.58 16.28
CA LYS A 1 14.96 17.74 15.76
C LYS A 1 15.25 16.87 14.53
N THR A 2 14.96 15.56 14.51
CA THR A 2 15.28 14.71 13.34
C THR A 2 14.39 15.06 12.15
N PHE A 3 13.09 15.07 12.33
CA PHE A 3 12.14 15.42 11.25
C PHE A 3 12.37 16.85 10.73
N ASP A 4 12.59 17.84 11.60
CA ASP A 4 12.86 19.21 11.16
C ASP A 4 14.10 19.28 10.26
N ARG A 5 15.17 18.58 10.63
CA ARG A 5 16.39 18.50 9.83
C ARG A 5 16.19 17.77 8.50
N MET A 6 15.34 16.74 8.47
CA MET A 6 14.98 16.04 7.24
C MET A 6 14.19 16.95 6.29
N VAL A 7 13.21 17.68 6.83
CA VAL A 7 12.40 18.63 6.05
C VAL A 7 13.27 19.78 5.53
N GLU A 8 14.11 20.34 6.36
CA GLU A 8 15.07 21.38 5.98
C GLU A 8 16.03 20.90 4.86
N ALA A 9 16.61 19.70 5.01
CA ALA A 9 17.51 19.12 4.01
C ALA A 9 16.80 18.78 2.70
N ASN A 10 15.56 18.32 2.77
CA ASN A 10 14.73 18.03 1.59
C ASN A 10 14.37 19.31 0.83
N ASN A 11 14.08 20.39 1.52
CA ASN A 11 13.74 21.69 0.94
C ASN A 11 12.68 21.59 -0.18
N GLY A 12 11.66 20.74 0.00
CA GLY A 12 10.55 20.55 -0.96
C GLY A 12 10.93 19.84 -2.28
N ARG A 13 12.14 19.25 -2.38
CA ARG A 13 12.60 18.58 -3.62
C ARG A 13 11.87 17.28 -3.93
N THR A 14 11.45 16.56 -2.90
CA THR A 14 10.75 15.28 -3.04
C THR A 14 9.82 15.02 -1.85
N GLY A 15 9.03 13.93 -1.90
CA GLY A 15 8.31 13.39 -0.74
C GLY A 15 9.20 12.51 0.14
N TYR A 16 8.54 11.74 0.98
CA TYR A 16 9.18 10.83 1.92
C TYR A 16 8.62 9.42 1.75
N HIS A 17 9.43 8.42 2.08
CA HIS A 17 8.97 7.05 2.24
C HIS A 17 9.29 6.63 3.67
N ILE A 18 8.27 6.39 4.49
CA ILE A 18 8.42 6.19 5.93
C ILE A 18 7.42 5.16 6.45
N HIS A 19 7.89 4.27 7.32
CA HIS A 19 7.02 3.37 8.09
C HIS A 19 6.32 4.15 9.20
N VAL A 20 5.03 3.92 9.40
CA VAL A 20 4.25 4.62 10.41
C VAL A 20 3.13 3.76 10.96
N SER A 21 2.95 3.79 12.28
CA SER A 21 1.88 3.07 12.98
C SER A 21 1.82 1.59 12.59
N GLU A 22 2.98 0.97 12.40
CA GLU A 22 3.10 -0.45 12.11
C GLU A 22 2.71 -1.27 13.34
N GLY A 23 3.35 -1.01 14.48
CA GLY A 23 3.02 -1.62 15.77
C GLY A 23 2.39 -0.62 16.74
N MET A 24 1.66 -1.13 17.74
CA MET A 24 1.13 -0.29 18.82
C MET A 24 2.24 0.43 19.60
N ASN A 25 3.47 -0.11 19.60
CA ASN A 25 4.63 0.53 20.21
C ASN A 25 4.92 1.90 19.58
N ASP A 26 4.74 2.05 18.25
CA ASP A 26 4.90 3.34 17.57
C ASP A 26 3.94 4.38 18.12
N VAL A 27 2.69 3.95 18.35
CA VAL A 27 1.62 4.81 18.87
C VAL A 27 1.93 5.22 20.32
N TYR A 28 2.31 4.26 21.15
CA TYR A 28 2.61 4.52 22.56
C TYR A 28 3.84 5.41 22.74
N ASP A 29 4.94 5.12 22.02
CA ASP A 29 6.16 5.94 22.06
C ASP A 29 5.87 7.38 21.61
N SER A 30 5.13 7.52 20.50
CA SER A 30 4.81 8.84 19.96
C SER A 30 3.94 9.65 20.91
N LEU A 31 2.94 9.03 21.54
CA LEU A 31 2.09 9.69 22.53
C LEU A 31 2.88 10.06 23.80
N GLN A 32 3.69 9.13 24.32
CA GLN A 32 4.46 9.32 25.55
C GLN A 32 5.51 10.42 25.41
N ASN A 33 6.26 10.41 24.31
CA ASN A 33 7.40 11.30 24.13
C ASN A 33 7.07 12.64 23.47
N TYR A 34 5.94 12.70 22.71
CA TYR A 34 5.60 13.89 21.91
C TYR A 34 4.17 14.38 22.08
N GLY A 35 3.30 13.66 22.81
CA GLY A 35 1.91 14.03 23.00
C GLY A 35 1.08 14.02 21.71
N ARG A 36 1.56 13.35 20.67
CA ARG A 36 0.95 13.26 19.34
C ARG A 36 0.95 11.84 18.85
N ARG A 37 -0.08 11.44 18.10
CA ARG A 37 -0.07 10.17 17.37
C ARG A 37 0.89 10.22 16.18
N PRO A 38 1.37 9.07 15.66
CA PRO A 38 2.44 9.04 14.65
C PRO A 38 2.15 9.87 13.40
N VAL A 39 0.98 9.68 12.74
CA VAL A 39 0.63 10.41 11.51
C VAL A 39 0.43 11.90 11.80
N GLN A 40 -0.21 12.25 12.92
CA GLN A 40 -0.37 13.63 13.34
C GLN A 40 0.96 14.32 13.54
N ARG A 41 1.94 13.62 14.13
CA ARG A 41 3.29 14.13 14.32
C ARG A 41 4.01 14.37 12.98
N LEU A 42 3.86 13.45 12.02
CA LEU A 42 4.39 13.62 10.66
C LEU A 42 3.76 14.83 9.97
N HIS A 43 2.45 15.02 10.11
CA HIS A 43 1.74 16.19 9.60
C HIS A 43 2.28 17.49 10.19
N ASP A 44 2.44 17.58 11.52
CA ASP A 44 2.91 18.76 12.22
C ASP A 44 4.33 19.18 11.79
N HIS A 45 5.13 18.24 11.28
CA HIS A 45 6.47 18.49 10.72
C HIS A 45 6.49 18.71 9.20
N GLY A 46 5.35 18.71 8.50
CA GLY A 46 5.29 18.93 7.04
C GLY A 46 5.84 17.76 6.21
N ILE A 47 5.76 16.54 6.74
CA ILE A 47 6.23 15.33 6.04
C ILE A 47 5.16 14.76 5.12
N LEU A 48 3.88 14.93 5.47
CA LEU A 48 2.77 14.46 4.63
C LEU A 48 2.67 15.28 3.33
N GLY A 49 2.20 14.66 2.27
CA GLY A 49 2.00 15.30 0.97
C GLY A 49 1.82 14.29 -0.16
N ASP A 50 1.49 14.79 -1.33
CA ASP A 50 1.13 14.00 -2.52
C ASP A 50 2.27 13.14 -3.11
N LYS A 51 3.51 13.38 -2.66
CA LYS A 51 4.70 12.59 -2.99
C LYS A 51 5.24 11.80 -1.79
N THR A 52 4.47 11.70 -0.70
CA THR A 52 4.89 10.91 0.48
C THR A 52 4.16 9.57 0.48
N ILE A 53 4.91 8.50 0.75
CA ILE A 53 4.41 7.13 0.94
C ILE A 53 4.54 6.77 2.41
N LEU A 54 3.44 6.36 3.01
CA LEU A 54 3.39 5.79 4.36
C LEU A 54 3.29 4.27 4.26
N GLY A 55 4.28 3.56 4.80
CA GLY A 55 4.23 2.11 4.93
C GLY A 55 3.33 1.69 6.09
N HIS A 56 2.64 0.57 5.92
CA HIS A 56 1.81 -0.14 6.91
C HIS A 56 0.52 0.59 7.34
N CYS A 57 0.59 1.69 8.08
CA CYS A 57 -0.58 2.43 8.59
C CYS A 57 -1.61 1.54 9.30
N ILE A 58 -1.16 0.53 10.09
CA ILE A 58 -2.03 -0.47 10.70
C ILE A 58 -2.87 0.15 11.82
N HIS A 59 -2.21 0.88 12.71
CA HIS A 59 -2.81 1.42 13.92
C HIS A 59 -3.20 2.90 13.79
N VAL A 60 -3.63 3.33 12.61
CA VAL A 60 -4.16 4.68 12.37
C VAL A 60 -5.60 4.80 12.89
N ASN A 61 -5.97 5.99 13.37
CA ASN A 61 -7.33 6.30 13.79
C ASN A 61 -8.06 7.16 12.74
N PRO A 62 -9.38 7.40 12.87
CA PRO A 62 -10.13 8.20 11.90
C PRO A 62 -9.57 9.60 11.65
N ALA A 63 -9.06 10.30 12.68
CA ALA A 63 -8.47 11.62 12.51
C ALA A 63 -7.14 11.56 11.72
N GLU A 64 -6.33 10.51 11.90
CA GLU A 64 -5.12 10.28 11.11
C GLU A 64 -5.46 9.92 9.66
N ILE A 65 -6.53 9.14 9.42
CA ILE A 65 -7.03 8.86 8.07
C ILE A 65 -7.44 10.16 7.36
N GLU A 66 -8.11 11.06 8.05
CA GLU A 66 -8.48 12.38 7.52
C GLU A 66 -7.25 13.22 7.15
N LEU A 67 -6.20 13.22 7.99
CA LEU A 67 -4.93 13.90 7.66
C LEU A 67 -4.27 13.32 6.41
N ILE A 68 -4.21 12.00 6.29
CA ILE A 68 -3.67 11.31 5.11
C ILE A 68 -4.46 11.69 3.85
N GLN A 69 -5.78 11.67 3.94
CA GLN A 69 -6.69 12.05 2.84
C GLN A 69 -6.48 13.51 2.41
N ASN A 70 -6.54 14.45 3.36
CA ASN A 70 -6.48 15.88 3.09
C ASN A 70 -5.12 16.34 2.52
N THR A 71 -4.05 15.61 2.83
CA THR A 71 -2.71 15.87 2.31
C THR A 71 -2.39 15.09 1.03
N HIS A 72 -3.33 14.28 0.52
CA HIS A 72 -3.13 13.39 -0.63
C HIS A 72 -1.94 12.43 -0.46
N THR A 73 -1.58 12.11 0.78
CA THR A 73 -0.50 11.19 1.11
C THR A 73 -0.90 9.77 0.72
N MET A 74 0.04 9.02 0.18
CA MET A 74 -0.18 7.65 -0.28
C MET A 74 0.12 6.65 0.83
N VAL A 75 -0.56 5.51 0.81
CA VAL A 75 -0.32 4.41 1.76
C VAL A 75 0.02 3.13 1.01
N VAL A 76 1.00 2.36 1.51
CA VAL A 76 1.35 1.04 0.98
C VAL A 76 1.12 -0.02 2.06
N ASN A 77 0.25 -0.98 1.74
CA ASN A 77 -0.03 -2.13 2.59
C ASN A 77 0.97 -3.26 2.29
N ASN A 78 1.62 -3.78 3.33
CA ASN A 78 2.60 -4.88 3.27
C ASN A 78 2.05 -6.10 4.04
N PRO A 79 1.10 -6.86 3.48
CA PRO A 79 0.30 -7.82 4.25
C PRO A 79 1.12 -8.95 4.87
N GLU A 80 2.09 -9.50 4.15
CA GLU A 80 2.91 -10.62 4.63
C GLU A 80 3.87 -10.20 5.73
N SER A 81 4.51 -9.02 5.58
CA SER A 81 5.34 -8.45 6.64
C SER A 81 4.50 -8.19 7.90
N ASN A 82 3.32 -7.59 7.75
CA ASN A 82 2.40 -7.35 8.86
C ASN A 82 2.00 -8.64 9.60
N MET A 83 1.72 -9.70 8.83
CA MET A 83 1.39 -11.03 9.37
C MET A 83 2.58 -11.66 10.08
N SER A 84 3.77 -11.61 9.45
CA SER A 84 4.99 -12.19 10.01
C SER A 84 5.39 -11.52 11.32
N ASN A 85 5.27 -10.20 11.39
CA ASN A 85 5.58 -9.42 12.58
C ASN A 85 4.44 -9.44 13.62
N ALA A 86 3.30 -10.05 13.29
CA ALA A 86 2.11 -10.14 14.15
C ALA A 86 1.63 -8.76 14.66
N VAL A 87 1.78 -7.72 13.82
CA VAL A 87 1.48 -6.33 14.21
C VAL A 87 0.03 -5.92 13.96
N GLY A 88 -0.73 -6.71 13.19
CA GLY A 88 -2.14 -6.46 12.91
C GLY A 88 -2.45 -6.34 11.42
N VAL A 89 -3.62 -5.80 11.11
CA VAL A 89 -4.14 -5.70 9.73
C VAL A 89 -4.31 -4.24 9.33
N CYS A 90 -3.66 -3.85 8.24
CA CYS A 90 -3.87 -2.51 7.66
C CYS A 90 -5.37 -2.31 7.34
N PRO A 91 -5.99 -1.19 7.73
CA PRO A 91 -7.41 -0.93 7.52
C PRO A 91 -7.70 -0.51 6.06
N VAL A 92 -7.48 -1.43 5.12
CA VAL A 92 -7.61 -1.19 3.67
C VAL A 92 -8.99 -0.65 3.32
N LEU A 93 -10.06 -1.23 3.85
CA LEU A 93 -11.43 -0.81 3.52
C LEU A 93 -11.75 0.63 3.98
N PRO A 94 -11.47 1.05 5.24
CA PRO A 94 -11.61 2.44 5.65
C PRO A 94 -10.75 3.42 4.84
N LEU A 95 -9.49 3.10 4.58
CA LEU A 95 -8.57 3.94 3.81
C LEU A 95 -9.05 4.10 2.34
N SER A 96 -9.49 3.00 1.72
CA SER A 96 -10.07 3.02 0.37
C SER A 96 -11.34 3.85 0.30
N LYS A 97 -12.25 3.69 1.28
CA LYS A 97 -13.48 4.46 1.39
C LYS A 97 -13.20 5.97 1.55
N ALA A 98 -12.12 6.34 2.20
CA ALA A 98 -11.67 7.73 2.30
C ALA A 98 -11.04 8.25 0.99
N GLY A 99 -10.90 7.43 -0.06
CA GLY A 99 -10.31 7.83 -1.33
C GLY A 99 -8.78 7.96 -1.32
N ILE A 100 -8.12 7.40 -0.31
CA ILE A 100 -6.66 7.41 -0.22
C ILE A 100 -6.07 6.48 -1.30
N LEU A 101 -5.03 6.93 -1.98
CA LEU A 101 -4.31 6.10 -2.95
C LEU A 101 -3.51 5.03 -2.21
N LEU A 102 -4.05 3.80 -2.26
CA LEU A 102 -3.48 2.62 -1.61
C LEU A 102 -2.70 1.79 -2.60
N GLY A 103 -1.45 1.48 -2.28
CA GLY A 103 -0.63 0.51 -2.99
C GLY A 103 -0.46 -0.81 -2.24
N LEU A 104 0.06 -1.81 -2.94
CA LEU A 104 0.50 -3.09 -2.40
C LEU A 104 2.01 -3.16 -2.43
N GLY A 105 2.62 -3.54 -1.33
CA GLY A 105 4.04 -3.76 -1.20
C GLY A 105 4.34 -5.11 -0.54
N THR A 106 5.61 -5.46 -0.51
CA THR A 106 6.13 -6.72 0.06
C THR A 106 6.98 -6.51 1.30
N ASP A 107 7.42 -5.26 1.52
CA ASP A 107 8.45 -4.98 2.53
C ASP A 107 9.71 -5.84 2.23
N ALA A 108 10.44 -6.27 3.25
CA ALA A 108 11.58 -7.18 3.12
C ALA A 108 11.20 -8.68 3.16
N TRP A 109 9.90 -9.02 3.07
CA TRP A 109 9.42 -10.38 3.26
C TRP A 109 9.55 -11.24 2.00
N THR A 110 9.04 -10.76 0.88
CA THR A 110 9.06 -11.48 -0.41
C THR A 110 9.24 -10.51 -1.57
N ASN A 111 9.56 -11.05 -2.74
CA ASN A 111 9.50 -10.31 -4.01
C ASN A 111 8.34 -10.79 -4.92
N ASP A 112 7.49 -11.69 -4.42
CA ASP A 112 6.32 -12.19 -5.14
C ASP A 112 5.08 -11.33 -4.85
N MET A 113 4.80 -10.39 -5.74
CA MET A 113 3.64 -9.50 -5.62
C MET A 113 2.30 -10.24 -5.74
N ILE A 114 2.26 -11.41 -6.39
CA ILE A 114 1.03 -12.23 -6.48
C ILE A 114 0.77 -12.92 -5.14
N GLU A 115 1.80 -13.37 -4.45
CA GLU A 115 1.70 -13.90 -3.09
C GLU A 115 1.15 -12.82 -2.14
N SER A 116 1.73 -11.64 -2.16
CA SER A 116 1.25 -10.49 -1.36
C SER A 116 -0.19 -10.10 -1.68
N LEU A 117 -0.60 -10.19 -2.95
CA LEU A 117 -1.99 -9.94 -3.36
C LEU A 117 -2.96 -10.93 -2.70
N LYS A 118 -2.62 -12.22 -2.70
CA LYS A 118 -3.42 -13.27 -2.05
C LYS A 118 -3.49 -13.08 -0.55
N ALA A 119 -2.35 -12.82 0.08
CA ALA A 119 -2.26 -12.53 1.51
C ALA A 119 -3.15 -11.34 1.88
N ALA A 120 -3.07 -10.25 1.12
CA ALA A 120 -3.90 -9.07 1.34
C ALA A 120 -5.39 -9.41 1.34
N LEU A 121 -5.87 -10.15 0.33
CA LEU A 121 -7.29 -10.53 0.25
C LEU A 121 -7.73 -11.40 1.44
N CYS A 122 -6.95 -12.45 1.74
CA CYS A 122 -7.29 -13.39 2.82
C CYS A 122 -7.33 -12.68 4.19
N VAL A 123 -6.35 -11.82 4.47
CA VAL A 123 -6.26 -11.10 5.74
C VAL A 123 -7.40 -10.11 5.90
N GLN A 124 -7.76 -9.34 4.85
CA GLN A 124 -8.88 -8.40 4.92
C GLN A 124 -10.21 -9.13 5.18
N ARG A 125 -10.46 -10.25 4.50
CA ARG A 125 -11.67 -11.07 4.70
C ARG A 125 -11.74 -11.69 6.08
N LEU A 126 -10.62 -12.24 6.55
CA LEU A 126 -10.52 -12.81 7.90
C LEU A 126 -10.79 -11.74 8.97
N ASN A 127 -10.16 -10.57 8.84
CA ASN A 127 -10.33 -9.46 9.78
C ASN A 127 -11.76 -8.91 9.79
N ALA A 128 -12.42 -8.84 8.62
CA ALA A 128 -13.80 -8.38 8.51
C ALA A 128 -14.83 -9.46 8.87
N CYS A 129 -14.44 -10.73 8.97
CA CYS A 129 -15.34 -11.90 9.08
C CYS A 129 -16.39 -11.93 7.96
N LEU A 130 -16.05 -11.46 6.75
CA LEU A 130 -16.93 -11.39 5.59
C LEU A 130 -16.21 -11.90 4.33
N PRO A 131 -16.80 -12.86 3.58
CA PRO A 131 -16.16 -13.45 2.40
C PRO A 131 -16.24 -12.59 1.12
N ASN A 132 -17.09 -11.59 1.11
CA ASN A 132 -17.43 -10.79 -0.08
C ASN A 132 -16.87 -9.36 -0.06
N VAL A 133 -15.83 -9.09 0.77
CA VAL A 133 -15.19 -7.77 0.88
C VAL A 133 -13.79 -7.78 0.25
N ALA A 134 -13.23 -6.60 0.06
CA ALA A 134 -11.85 -6.31 -0.31
C ALA A 134 -11.38 -6.79 -1.69
N TRP A 135 -12.26 -7.33 -2.54
CA TRP A 135 -11.86 -7.83 -3.86
C TRP A 135 -11.34 -6.72 -4.76
N CYS A 136 -12.14 -5.68 -4.97
CA CYS A 136 -11.79 -4.57 -5.87
C CYS A 136 -10.67 -3.70 -5.28
N GLU A 137 -10.65 -3.51 -3.97
CA GLU A 137 -9.63 -2.74 -3.28
C GLU A 137 -8.27 -3.41 -3.44
N VAL A 138 -8.20 -4.71 -3.16
CA VAL A 138 -6.95 -5.47 -3.17
C VAL A 138 -6.39 -5.62 -4.58
N THR A 139 -7.20 -6.04 -5.55
CA THR A 139 -6.76 -6.12 -6.96
C THR A 139 -6.39 -4.74 -7.50
N GLY A 140 -7.15 -3.72 -7.13
CA GLY A 140 -6.88 -2.33 -7.47
C GLY A 140 -5.55 -1.81 -6.95
N MET A 141 -5.12 -2.21 -5.75
CA MET A 141 -3.80 -1.82 -5.20
C MET A 141 -2.67 -2.23 -6.13
N LEU A 142 -2.64 -3.49 -6.58
CA LEU A 142 -1.57 -4.01 -7.44
C LEU A 142 -1.69 -3.50 -8.88
N PHE A 143 -2.86 -3.73 -9.53
CA PHE A 143 -2.97 -3.57 -10.98
C PHE A 143 -3.28 -2.14 -11.45
N LYS A 144 -3.68 -1.24 -10.54
CA LYS A 144 -4.03 0.14 -10.90
C LYS A 144 -3.26 1.17 -10.08
N ASN A 145 -3.22 0.97 -8.77
CA ASN A 145 -2.74 2.02 -7.87
C ASN A 145 -1.23 2.08 -7.79
N ASN A 146 -0.53 0.93 -7.85
CA ASN A 146 0.94 0.92 -7.86
C ASN A 146 1.49 1.69 -9.06
N ALA A 147 0.87 1.56 -10.25
CA ALA A 147 1.24 2.36 -11.42
C ALA A 147 0.99 3.86 -11.19
N LYS A 148 -0.14 4.25 -10.55
CA LYS A 148 -0.41 5.64 -10.20
C LYS A 148 0.58 6.22 -9.17
N ILE A 149 1.00 5.39 -8.21
CA ILE A 149 2.06 5.75 -7.25
C ILE A 149 3.38 5.94 -8.01
N GLY A 150 3.75 4.99 -8.85
CA GLY A 150 4.95 5.06 -9.69
C GLY A 150 5.00 6.31 -10.56
N ALA A 151 3.87 6.70 -11.15
CA ALA A 151 3.76 7.89 -11.99
C ALA A 151 4.03 9.23 -11.25
N LYS A 152 4.08 9.22 -9.91
CA LYS A 152 4.52 10.38 -9.13
C LYS A 152 6.04 10.59 -9.16
N TYR A 153 6.80 9.57 -9.53
CA TYR A 153 8.26 9.55 -9.43
C TYR A 153 8.96 9.27 -10.76
N PHE A 154 8.32 8.54 -11.65
CA PHE A 154 8.88 8.14 -12.95
C PHE A 154 8.17 8.88 -14.09
N PRO A 155 8.90 9.36 -15.10
CA PRO A 155 8.33 10.11 -16.20
C PRO A 155 7.58 9.25 -17.22
N ASP A 156 7.91 7.95 -17.30
CA ASP A 156 7.31 7.03 -18.26
C ASP A 156 5.96 6.51 -17.78
N GLU A 157 5.06 6.24 -18.72
CA GLU A 157 3.76 5.62 -18.42
C GLU A 157 3.98 4.17 -17.97
N LEU A 158 3.48 3.81 -16.79
CA LEU A 158 3.67 2.51 -16.15
C LEU A 158 2.38 1.68 -16.12
N GLY A 159 2.52 0.36 -16.07
CA GLY A 159 1.42 -0.59 -15.82
C GLY A 159 0.44 -0.76 -16.97
N VAL A 160 0.83 -0.42 -18.20
CA VAL A 160 0.01 -0.55 -19.42
C VAL A 160 0.82 -1.14 -20.57
N LEU A 161 0.17 -1.96 -21.41
CA LEU A 161 0.74 -2.45 -22.68
C LEU A 161 0.38 -1.49 -23.80
N LYS A 162 1.23 -0.49 -24.03
CA LYS A 162 1.00 0.58 -24.99
C LYS A 162 2.32 1.05 -25.60
N ALA A 163 2.31 1.40 -26.88
CA ALA A 163 3.47 1.98 -27.53
C ALA A 163 3.89 3.30 -26.85
N GLY A 164 5.16 3.39 -26.46
CA GLY A 164 5.72 4.54 -25.74
C GLY A 164 5.65 4.45 -24.20
N ALA A 165 4.99 3.44 -23.65
CA ALA A 165 5.05 3.14 -22.21
C ALA A 165 6.32 2.38 -21.82
N ALA A 166 6.66 2.36 -20.54
CA ALA A 166 7.77 1.55 -20.02
C ALA A 166 7.53 0.05 -20.31
N ALA A 167 8.57 -0.63 -20.79
CA ALA A 167 8.48 -2.03 -21.18
C ALA A 167 8.79 -3.01 -20.03
N ASP A 168 8.25 -2.72 -18.85
CA ASP A 168 8.31 -3.62 -17.69
C ASP A 168 7.24 -4.71 -17.84
N ILE A 169 7.59 -5.78 -18.56
CA ILE A 169 6.67 -6.83 -18.99
C ILE A 169 7.09 -8.17 -18.39
N ILE A 170 6.13 -8.88 -17.81
CA ILE A 170 6.29 -10.28 -17.42
C ILE A 170 5.44 -11.18 -18.30
N VAL A 171 5.93 -12.38 -18.58
CA VAL A 171 5.19 -13.44 -19.27
C VAL A 171 5.01 -14.59 -18.30
N MET A 172 3.78 -15.07 -18.14
CA MET A 172 3.49 -16.14 -17.20
C MET A 172 3.13 -17.44 -17.93
N ASP A 173 3.79 -18.55 -17.57
CA ASP A 173 3.42 -19.89 -18.04
C ASP A 173 2.21 -20.40 -17.23
N TYR A 174 1.04 -19.91 -17.60
CA TYR A 174 -0.20 -20.22 -16.92
C TYR A 174 -1.19 -20.93 -17.85
N LYS A 175 -1.70 -22.07 -17.42
CA LYS A 175 -2.74 -22.83 -18.12
C LYS A 175 -4.06 -22.66 -17.38
N PRO A 176 -5.02 -21.87 -17.93
CA PRO A 176 -6.29 -21.65 -17.28
C PRO A 176 -7.08 -22.94 -17.10
N PHE A 177 -7.65 -23.16 -15.92
CA PHE A 177 -8.51 -24.31 -15.63
C PHE A 177 -9.98 -24.08 -15.98
N THR A 178 -10.34 -22.82 -16.32
CA THR A 178 -11.64 -22.43 -16.91
C THR A 178 -11.38 -21.47 -18.07
N PRO A 179 -12.35 -21.22 -18.98
CA PRO A 179 -12.20 -20.23 -20.03
C PRO A 179 -11.79 -18.87 -19.46
N PHE A 180 -10.78 -18.24 -20.07
CA PHE A 180 -10.22 -16.96 -19.63
C PHE A 180 -11.00 -15.80 -20.26
N SER A 181 -11.42 -14.83 -19.46
CA SER A 181 -12.14 -13.63 -19.90
C SER A 181 -11.82 -12.42 -19.01
N ASP A 182 -12.18 -11.23 -19.46
CA ASP A 182 -12.02 -9.98 -18.70
C ASP A 182 -12.79 -10.00 -17.36
N GLU A 183 -13.87 -10.81 -17.29
CA GLU A 183 -14.70 -10.89 -16.08
C GLU A 183 -14.09 -11.76 -14.99
N ASN A 184 -13.19 -12.70 -15.34
CA ASN A 184 -12.62 -13.66 -14.38
C ASN A 184 -11.10 -13.62 -14.25
N ILE A 185 -10.42 -12.69 -14.92
CA ILE A 185 -8.95 -12.57 -14.88
C ILE A 185 -8.42 -12.40 -13.45
N ASP A 186 -9.05 -11.56 -12.64
CA ASP A 186 -8.65 -11.37 -11.24
C ASP A 186 -8.74 -12.68 -10.45
N GLY A 187 -9.76 -13.49 -10.72
CA GLY A 187 -9.93 -14.81 -10.11
C GLY A 187 -8.82 -15.78 -10.52
N HIS A 188 -8.44 -15.81 -11.78
CA HIS A 188 -7.31 -16.62 -12.25
C HIS A 188 -6.00 -16.19 -11.59
N ILE A 189 -5.76 -14.90 -11.48
CA ILE A 189 -4.56 -14.38 -10.81
C ILE A 189 -4.57 -14.76 -9.33
N LEU A 190 -5.66 -14.46 -8.62
CA LEU A 190 -5.77 -14.70 -7.17
C LEU A 190 -5.73 -16.19 -6.80
N PHE A 191 -6.31 -17.07 -7.60
CA PHE A 191 -6.46 -18.49 -7.22
C PHE A 191 -5.62 -19.46 -8.06
N GLY A 192 -5.18 -19.06 -9.24
CA GLY A 192 -4.48 -19.93 -10.20
C GLY A 192 -3.02 -19.61 -10.42
N MET A 193 -2.61 -18.35 -10.28
CA MET A 193 -1.25 -17.93 -10.58
C MET A 193 -0.38 -17.83 -9.32
N THR A 194 0.93 -17.96 -9.52
CA THR A 194 1.99 -17.69 -8.50
C THR A 194 3.16 -17.02 -9.21
N GLY A 195 3.97 -16.26 -8.50
CA GLY A 195 5.18 -15.64 -9.08
C GLY A 195 6.20 -16.65 -9.63
N LYS A 196 6.10 -17.91 -9.25
CA LYS A 196 6.92 -18.99 -9.81
C LYS A 196 6.59 -19.35 -11.28
N LEU A 197 5.52 -18.79 -11.83
CA LEU A 197 5.11 -18.97 -13.22
C LEU A 197 5.67 -17.89 -14.17
N CYS A 198 6.42 -16.91 -13.62
CA CYS A 198 7.08 -15.88 -14.42
C CYS A 198 8.33 -16.40 -15.13
#